data_4a080c4c10845b2b8cbe5e5ea90bf10b
#
_entry.id   4a080c4c10845b2b8cbe5e5ea90bf10b
#
_cell.length_a   1.000
_cell.length_b   1.000
_cell.length_c   1.000
_cell.angle_alpha   90.00
_cell.angle_beta   90.00
_cell.angle_gamma   90.00
#
_symmetry.space_group_name_H-M   'P 1'
#
loop_
_entity.id
_entity.type
_entity.pdbx_description
1 polymer ?
#
loop_
_entity_poly.entity_id
_entity_poly.type
_entity_poly.pdbx_seq_one_letter_code
_entity_poly.pdbx_strand_id
1 'polypeptide(L)'
;MMFLFTFYQAAIVECSTDKNRMYIFSLFTKILHFLPSELSHHIALKGLKLVHSFGLTRILLKNTNSVASDIVDRDIRNLDSKVGIAAGLDKNGEYIDCLASLGISFVEVGTVTPKPQKGNPKPRIFRNLQDKSILNRLGFNNKGVDFLVQNLKNKKTNILVGSSIGKNFDTPNEKASDDYIHCLEKVYEYSDYIAINISSPNTQNLRKLTKAEYLDILLNNIKIKQNDLSYLHGYKPIFIKISPDESLSNLRFICNSILKSNLDGIICGNTSIDHNDPNGSGGLSGKPLKKKATECLISVRKIVGDKFPIIASGGVMTVDDYLEKIDAGADLVQIYTGFIYEGPKLIADLLSHDLR
;
A
#
# COMPACT_ATOMS: atom_id res chain seq x y z
N MET A 1 9.01 -24.74 16.14
CA MET A 1 10.14 -23.95 15.58
C MET A 1 11.15 -24.82 14.85
N MET A 2 11.59 -25.94 15.44
CA MET A 2 12.56 -26.88 14.82
C MET A 2 12.04 -27.59 13.55
N PHE A 3 10.76 -27.94 13.47
CA PHE A 3 10.12 -28.55 12.29
C PHE A 3 10.10 -27.63 11.05
N LEU A 4 9.90 -26.33 11.24
CA LEU A 4 9.98 -25.32 10.16
C LEU A 4 11.42 -25.17 9.62
N PHE A 5 12.41 -25.29 10.49
CA PHE A 5 13.83 -25.16 10.13
C PHE A 5 14.34 -26.37 9.35
N THR A 6 13.94 -27.59 9.75
CA THR A 6 14.31 -28.83 9.01
C THR A 6 13.62 -28.94 7.67
N PHE A 7 12.36 -28.53 7.55
CA PHE A 7 11.65 -28.47 6.28
C PHE A 7 12.28 -27.45 5.33
N TYR A 8 12.76 -26.33 5.88
CA TYR A 8 13.43 -25.28 5.12
C TYR A 8 14.80 -25.69 4.60
N GLN A 9 15.59 -26.40 5.40
CA GLN A 9 16.90 -26.94 4.97
C GLN A 9 16.77 -28.02 3.88
N ALA A 10 15.83 -28.94 4.02
CA ALA A 10 15.59 -29.97 3.00
C ALA A 10 15.11 -29.35 1.66
N ALA A 11 14.26 -28.32 1.71
CA ALA A 11 13.78 -27.61 0.53
C ALA A 11 14.86 -26.81 -0.21
N ILE A 12 15.90 -26.33 0.49
CA ILE A 12 17.02 -25.59 -0.12
C ILE A 12 17.99 -26.53 -0.85
N VAL A 13 18.19 -27.73 -0.39
CA VAL A 13 19.19 -28.68 -0.94
C VAL A 13 18.71 -29.34 -2.25
N GLU A 14 17.41 -29.59 -2.40
CA GLU A 14 16.85 -30.26 -3.58
C GLU A 14 16.36 -29.31 -4.71
N CYS A 15 16.39 -27.99 -4.51
CA CYS A 15 15.73 -27.03 -5.40
C CYS A 15 16.71 -26.44 -6.44
N SER A 16 17.06 -27.19 -7.47
CA SER A 16 17.97 -26.74 -8.55
C SER A 16 17.28 -25.92 -9.66
N THR A 17 15.97 -25.79 -9.70
CA THR A 17 15.23 -25.05 -10.73
C THR A 17 14.31 -23.96 -10.14
N ASP A 18 14.20 -22.82 -10.83
CA ASP A 18 13.35 -21.69 -10.41
C ASP A 18 11.87 -22.09 -10.21
N LYS A 19 11.38 -23.06 -11.00
CA LYS A 19 10.01 -23.60 -10.87
C LYS A 19 9.76 -24.25 -9.50
N ASN A 20 10.72 -25.02 -8.97
CA ASN A 20 10.56 -25.72 -7.70
C ASN A 20 10.56 -24.76 -6.50
N ARG A 21 11.36 -23.68 -6.57
CA ARG A 21 11.41 -22.64 -5.52
C ARG A 21 10.10 -21.89 -5.41
N MET A 22 9.52 -21.49 -6.54
CA MET A 22 8.22 -20.83 -6.60
C MET A 22 7.08 -21.72 -6.08
N TYR A 23 7.18 -23.04 -6.30
CA TYR A 23 6.20 -24.01 -5.79
C TYR A 23 6.20 -24.07 -4.25
N ILE A 24 7.36 -23.98 -3.59
CA ILE A 24 7.48 -23.98 -2.12
C ILE A 24 6.80 -22.74 -1.51
N PHE A 25 6.99 -21.57 -2.12
CA PHE A 25 6.28 -20.37 -1.66
C PHE A 25 4.76 -20.47 -1.81
N SER A 26 4.31 -21.02 -2.93
CA SER A 26 2.88 -21.27 -3.17
C SER A 26 2.28 -22.24 -2.15
N LEU A 27 3.02 -23.31 -1.80
CA LEU A 27 2.59 -24.27 -0.80
C LEU A 27 2.52 -23.62 0.61
N PHE A 28 3.52 -22.84 0.98
CA PHE A 28 3.54 -22.12 2.24
C PHE A 28 2.37 -21.12 2.35
N THR A 29 2.10 -20.37 1.29
CA THR A 29 0.96 -19.45 1.21
C THR A 29 -0.36 -20.19 1.41
N LYS A 30 -0.54 -21.37 0.78
CA LYS A 30 -1.72 -22.21 0.96
C LYS A 30 -1.89 -22.69 2.40
N ILE A 31 -0.81 -23.10 3.06
CA ILE A 31 -0.85 -23.50 4.49
C ILE A 31 -1.29 -22.31 5.37
N LEU A 32 -0.79 -21.11 5.10
CA LEU A 32 -1.19 -19.90 5.82
C LEU A 32 -2.68 -19.58 5.66
N HIS A 33 -3.32 -20.01 4.56
CA HIS A 33 -4.75 -19.80 4.36
C HIS A 33 -5.65 -20.59 5.32
N PHE A 34 -5.17 -21.64 5.98
CA PHE A 34 -5.92 -22.36 7.01
C PHE A 34 -5.90 -21.65 8.38
N LEU A 35 -5.01 -20.67 8.57
CA LEU A 35 -4.94 -19.93 9.82
C LEU A 35 -5.89 -18.71 9.82
N PRO A 36 -6.33 -18.21 11.00
CA PRO A 36 -7.05 -16.95 11.10
C PRO A 36 -6.29 -15.82 10.39
N SER A 37 -7.01 -14.99 9.61
CA SER A 37 -6.40 -14.04 8.67
C SER A 37 -5.37 -13.10 9.28
N GLU A 38 -5.65 -12.54 10.47
CA GLU A 38 -4.72 -11.62 11.14
C GLU A 38 -3.47 -12.34 11.70
N LEU A 39 -3.63 -13.58 12.17
CA LEU A 39 -2.50 -14.42 12.62
C LEU A 39 -1.61 -14.81 11.44
N SER A 40 -2.21 -15.25 10.35
CA SER A 40 -1.55 -15.58 9.09
C SER A 40 -0.69 -14.43 8.55
N HIS A 41 -1.23 -13.20 8.59
CA HIS A 41 -0.50 -11.99 8.20
C HIS A 41 0.77 -11.78 9.07
N HIS A 42 0.63 -11.90 10.39
CA HIS A 42 1.76 -11.76 11.30
C HIS A 42 2.83 -12.84 11.09
N ILE A 43 2.41 -14.09 10.90
CA ILE A 43 3.35 -15.21 10.68
C ILE A 43 4.07 -15.02 9.34
N ALA A 44 3.36 -14.63 8.28
CA ALA A 44 3.95 -14.42 6.96
C ALA A 44 5.02 -13.33 6.98
N LEU A 45 4.73 -12.15 7.55
CA LEU A 45 5.68 -11.05 7.59
C LEU A 45 6.86 -11.31 8.53
N LYS A 46 6.64 -11.92 9.70
CA LYS A 46 7.73 -12.33 10.59
C LYS A 46 8.61 -13.40 9.93
N GLY A 47 8.01 -14.36 9.25
CA GLY A 47 8.74 -15.37 8.49
C GLY A 47 9.58 -14.75 7.38
N LEU A 48 9.02 -13.83 6.59
CA LEU A 48 9.75 -13.10 5.55
C LEU A 48 10.93 -12.31 6.13
N LYS A 49 10.71 -11.60 7.25
CA LYS A 49 11.78 -10.86 7.94
C LYS A 49 12.88 -11.78 8.43
N LEU A 50 12.54 -12.97 8.96
CA LEU A 50 13.52 -13.96 9.39
C LEU A 50 14.34 -14.49 8.20
N VAL A 51 13.69 -14.86 7.11
CA VAL A 51 14.35 -15.31 5.86
C VAL A 51 15.29 -14.24 5.32
N HIS A 52 14.84 -12.98 5.35
CA HIS A 52 15.66 -11.83 4.94
C HIS A 52 16.88 -11.64 5.84
N SER A 53 16.74 -11.76 7.17
CA SER A 53 17.86 -11.59 8.12
C SER A 53 18.98 -12.62 7.97
N PHE A 54 18.67 -13.80 7.43
CA PHE A 54 19.65 -14.83 7.05
C PHE A 54 20.20 -14.66 5.62
N GLY A 55 19.84 -13.60 4.90
CA GLY A 55 20.28 -13.37 3.51
C GLY A 55 19.68 -14.33 2.47
N LEU A 56 18.71 -15.16 2.88
CA LEU A 56 18.14 -16.21 2.04
C LEU A 56 17.17 -15.67 0.96
N THR A 57 16.65 -14.46 1.10
CA THR A 57 15.78 -13.84 0.09
C THR A 57 16.47 -13.70 -1.26
N ARG A 58 17.77 -13.34 -1.29
CA ARG A 58 18.58 -13.28 -2.54
C ARG A 58 18.71 -14.62 -3.24
N ILE A 59 18.77 -15.72 -2.48
CA ILE A 59 18.87 -17.09 -3.01
C ILE A 59 17.52 -17.52 -3.59
N LEU A 60 16.43 -17.12 -2.94
CA LEU A 60 15.07 -17.50 -3.32
C LEU A 60 14.54 -16.73 -4.54
N LEU A 61 15.08 -15.53 -4.79
CA LEU A 61 14.61 -14.61 -5.84
C LEU A 61 15.74 -14.27 -6.84
N LYS A 62 16.56 -15.26 -7.20
CA LYS A 62 17.82 -15.15 -7.96
C LYS A 62 17.76 -14.38 -9.29
N ASN A 63 16.59 -14.10 -9.84
CA ASN A 63 16.39 -13.37 -11.09
C ASN A 63 15.78 -11.96 -10.93
N THR A 64 15.48 -11.51 -9.73
CA THR A 64 15.28 -10.09 -9.53
C THR A 64 16.68 -9.49 -9.39
N ASN A 65 17.30 -9.10 -10.51
CA ASN A 65 18.36 -8.12 -10.45
C ASN A 65 17.82 -7.04 -9.53
N SER A 66 18.46 -6.86 -8.38
CA SER A 66 18.14 -5.73 -7.51
C SER A 66 18.37 -4.49 -8.37
N VAL A 67 17.31 -3.99 -8.92
CA VAL A 67 17.27 -2.67 -9.53
C VAL A 67 17.31 -1.70 -8.34
N ALA A 68 18.37 -1.79 -7.54
CA ALA A 68 18.84 -0.71 -6.75
C ALA A 68 19.69 0.15 -7.70
N SER A 69 19.08 0.72 -8.72
CA SER A 69 19.65 1.91 -9.33
C SER A 69 19.79 2.90 -8.17
N ASP A 70 20.98 3.46 -8.01
CA ASP A 70 21.13 4.68 -7.25
C ASP A 70 20.10 5.65 -7.84
N ILE A 71 18.97 5.81 -7.16
CA ILE A 71 17.86 6.68 -7.61
C ILE A 71 18.40 8.10 -7.47
N VAL A 72 19.13 8.53 -8.49
CA VAL A 72 19.73 9.88 -8.59
C VAL A 72 18.62 10.91 -8.79
N ASP A 73 17.55 10.50 -9.47
CA ASP A 73 16.35 11.32 -9.66
C ASP A 73 15.15 10.60 -9.03
N ARG A 74 14.67 11.12 -7.89
CA ARG A 74 13.56 10.53 -7.12
C ARG A 74 12.19 10.87 -7.72
N ASP A 75 12.10 11.05 -9.03
CA ASP A 75 10.81 11.14 -9.70
C ASP A 75 10.16 9.76 -9.70
N ILE A 76 9.04 9.65 -9.01
CA ILE A 76 8.24 8.43 -8.89
C ILE A 76 7.83 7.84 -10.26
N ARG A 77 7.86 8.64 -11.33
CA ARG A 77 7.55 8.22 -12.70
C ARG A 77 8.72 7.53 -13.40
N ASN A 78 9.95 7.72 -12.92
CA ASN A 78 11.18 7.22 -13.51
C ASN A 78 11.70 5.95 -12.83
N LEU A 79 10.82 5.20 -12.15
CA LEU A 79 11.19 3.94 -11.53
C LEU A 79 11.36 2.84 -12.58
N ASP A 80 12.39 2.02 -12.42
CA ASP A 80 12.67 0.87 -13.29
C ASP A 80 11.56 -0.17 -13.29
N SER A 81 10.81 -0.28 -12.19
CA SER A 81 9.60 -1.07 -12.09
C SER A 81 8.45 -0.22 -11.54
N LYS A 82 7.27 -0.44 -12.09
CA LYS A 82 6.05 0.26 -11.67
C LYS A 82 5.29 -0.45 -10.55
N VAL A 83 5.86 -1.52 -9.97
CA VAL A 83 5.20 -2.37 -8.97
C VAL A 83 5.62 -2.01 -7.56
N GLY A 84 4.65 -1.80 -6.69
CA GLY A 84 4.86 -1.57 -5.25
C GLY A 84 3.83 -2.23 -4.36
N ILE A 85 4.04 -2.12 -3.05
CA ILE A 85 3.13 -2.63 -2.01
C ILE A 85 2.29 -1.48 -1.45
N ALA A 86 0.97 -1.71 -1.35
CA ALA A 86 0.03 -0.74 -0.80
C ALA A 86 0.10 -0.65 0.73
N ALA A 87 -0.27 0.52 1.28
CA ALA A 87 -0.48 0.72 2.70
C ALA A 87 -1.40 -0.33 3.32
N GLY A 88 -1.15 -0.64 4.58
CA GLY A 88 -1.91 -1.61 5.36
C GLY A 88 -1.23 -2.97 5.50
N LEU A 89 -0.29 -3.34 4.61
CA LEU A 89 0.50 -4.56 4.75
C LEU A 89 1.55 -4.39 5.86
N ASP A 90 2.37 -3.36 5.78
CA ASP A 90 3.31 -2.96 6.83
C ASP A 90 2.87 -1.63 7.46
N LYS A 91 2.04 -1.71 8.51
CA LYS A 91 1.45 -0.51 9.11
C LYS A 91 2.42 0.35 9.88
N ASN A 92 3.50 -0.22 10.35
CA ASN A 92 4.41 0.44 11.26
C ASN A 92 5.85 0.56 10.72
N GLY A 93 6.09 0.18 9.47
CA GLY A 93 7.43 0.18 8.88
C GLY A 93 8.38 -0.88 9.43
N GLU A 94 7.84 -1.98 9.97
CA GLU A 94 8.64 -3.04 10.61
C GLU A 94 9.24 -4.03 9.61
N TYR A 95 8.80 -3.99 8.33
CA TYR A 95 9.10 -4.99 7.30
C TYR A 95 9.61 -4.39 5.98
N ILE A 96 9.99 -3.10 5.97
CA ILE A 96 10.41 -2.37 4.76
C ILE A 96 11.51 -3.13 4.01
N ASP A 97 12.62 -3.45 4.69
CA ASP A 97 13.79 -4.07 4.04
C ASP A 97 13.50 -5.47 3.49
N CYS A 98 12.71 -6.27 4.22
CA CYS A 98 12.36 -7.60 3.74
C CYS A 98 11.33 -7.58 2.60
N LEU A 99 10.43 -6.61 2.55
CA LEU A 99 9.55 -6.38 1.41
C LEU A 99 10.34 -5.89 0.18
N ALA A 100 11.27 -4.95 0.39
CA ALA A 100 12.18 -4.48 -0.66
C ALA A 100 12.97 -5.62 -1.31
N SER A 101 13.40 -6.61 -0.51
CA SER A 101 14.15 -7.76 -1.02
C SER A 101 13.35 -8.66 -1.98
N LEU A 102 12.04 -8.42 -2.14
CA LEU A 102 11.20 -9.08 -3.15
C LEU A 102 11.33 -8.47 -4.54
N GLY A 103 12.07 -7.37 -4.71
CA GLY A 103 12.33 -6.71 -6.00
C GLY A 103 11.34 -5.62 -6.38
N ILE A 104 10.43 -5.23 -5.48
CA ILE A 104 9.52 -4.10 -5.70
C ILE A 104 10.29 -2.76 -5.72
N SER A 105 9.79 -1.77 -6.44
CA SER A 105 10.42 -0.45 -6.55
C SER A 105 9.99 0.51 -5.44
N PHE A 106 8.85 0.28 -4.82
CA PHE A 106 8.36 1.12 -3.74
C PHE A 106 7.45 0.37 -2.76
N VAL A 107 7.37 0.87 -1.53
CA VAL A 107 6.45 0.39 -0.51
C VAL A 107 5.76 1.56 0.17
N GLU A 108 4.44 1.47 0.37
CA GLU A 108 3.67 2.39 1.18
C GLU A 108 3.43 1.78 2.57
N VAL A 109 4.01 2.37 3.60
CA VAL A 109 3.82 1.97 5.00
C VAL A 109 2.72 2.77 5.66
N GLY A 110 2.12 2.27 6.72
CA GLY A 110 0.98 2.91 7.38
C GLY A 110 -0.34 2.19 7.01
N THR A 111 -1.50 2.81 7.19
CA THR A 111 -1.74 4.18 7.65
C THR A 111 -1.45 4.30 9.14
N VAL A 112 -0.68 5.30 9.51
CA VAL A 112 -0.45 5.68 10.90
C VAL A 112 -1.23 6.92 11.29
N THR A 113 -1.43 7.09 12.57
CA THR A 113 -2.12 8.21 13.20
C THR A 113 -1.18 8.87 14.23
N PRO A 114 -1.42 10.11 14.68
CA PRO A 114 -0.59 10.77 15.69
C PRO A 114 -0.33 9.89 16.91
N LYS A 115 -1.40 9.36 17.49
CA LYS A 115 -1.33 8.47 18.67
C LYS A 115 -1.53 7.02 18.24
N PRO A 116 -0.93 6.04 18.96
CA PRO A 116 -1.25 4.63 18.78
C PRO A 116 -2.74 4.37 18.96
N GLN A 117 -3.30 3.48 18.16
CA GLN A 117 -4.68 3.02 18.36
C GLN A 117 -4.85 1.54 18.02
N LYS A 118 -5.75 0.87 18.78
CA LYS A 118 -5.98 -0.57 18.62
C LYS A 118 -6.77 -0.93 17.36
N GLY A 119 -7.48 0.04 16.79
CA GLY A 119 -8.46 -0.19 15.72
C GLY A 119 -9.72 -0.89 16.22
N ASN A 120 -10.53 -1.38 15.28
CA ASN A 120 -11.81 -2.01 15.58
C ASN A 120 -11.67 -3.36 16.28
N PRO A 121 -12.70 -3.86 16.99
CA PRO A 121 -12.71 -5.18 17.62
C PRO A 121 -12.45 -6.32 16.64
N LYS A 122 -11.82 -7.39 17.15
CA LYS A 122 -11.62 -8.66 16.42
C LYS A 122 -12.84 -9.57 16.54
N PRO A 123 -13.13 -10.43 15.54
CA PRO A 123 -12.44 -10.59 14.25
C PRO A 123 -12.73 -9.43 13.30
N ARG A 124 -11.72 -9.01 12.54
CA ARG A 124 -11.80 -7.82 11.69
C ARG A 124 -11.16 -7.97 10.30
N ILE A 125 -10.73 -9.20 9.97
CA ILE A 125 -10.24 -9.59 8.64
C ILE A 125 -10.84 -10.93 8.30
N PHE A 126 -11.52 -11.00 7.14
CA PHE A 126 -12.17 -12.20 6.63
C PHE A 126 -11.69 -12.45 5.21
N ARG A 127 -11.23 -13.67 4.93
CA ARG A 127 -10.82 -14.10 3.58
C ARG A 127 -11.92 -14.96 2.97
N ASN A 128 -12.22 -14.69 1.70
CA ASN A 128 -13.01 -15.57 0.86
C ASN A 128 -12.10 -16.18 -0.20
N LEU A 129 -11.79 -17.48 -0.05
CA LEU A 129 -10.89 -18.19 -0.96
C LEU A 129 -11.47 -18.39 -2.35
N GLN A 130 -12.80 -18.51 -2.49
CA GLN A 130 -13.48 -18.71 -3.78
C GLN A 130 -13.36 -17.47 -4.66
N ASP A 131 -13.61 -16.30 -4.07
CA ASP A 131 -13.58 -15.02 -4.79
C ASP A 131 -12.21 -14.34 -4.75
N LYS A 132 -11.22 -14.96 -4.06
CA LYS A 132 -9.91 -14.34 -3.80
C LYS A 132 -10.08 -12.91 -3.27
N SER A 133 -10.93 -12.72 -2.28
CA SER A 133 -11.23 -11.42 -1.68
C SER A 133 -10.88 -11.37 -0.20
N ILE A 134 -10.71 -10.14 0.32
CA ILE A 134 -10.53 -9.87 1.73
C ILE A 134 -11.50 -8.76 2.13
N LEU A 135 -12.38 -9.07 3.07
CA LEU A 135 -13.15 -8.07 3.80
C LEU A 135 -12.39 -7.67 5.06
N ASN A 136 -12.19 -6.37 5.26
CA ASN A 136 -11.54 -5.87 6.46
C ASN A 136 -12.29 -4.70 7.09
N ARG A 137 -12.19 -4.61 8.43
CA ARG A 137 -12.68 -3.48 9.24
C ARG A 137 -11.62 -3.08 10.27
N LEU A 138 -10.40 -2.87 9.81
CA LEU A 138 -9.22 -2.70 10.66
C LEU A 138 -9.25 -1.43 11.52
N GLY A 139 -9.72 -0.28 10.98
CA GLY A 139 -9.84 0.98 11.72
C GLY A 139 -8.50 1.60 12.09
N PHE A 140 -7.54 1.60 11.18
CA PHE A 140 -6.20 2.18 11.36
C PHE A 140 -5.46 1.72 12.63
N ASN A 141 -5.49 0.40 12.92
CA ASN A 141 -4.67 -0.14 14.02
C ASN A 141 -3.19 0.07 13.74
N ASN A 142 -2.52 0.83 14.60
CA ASN A 142 -1.11 1.19 14.45
C ASN A 142 -0.47 1.55 15.79
N LYS A 143 0.86 1.66 15.82
CA LYS A 143 1.67 1.99 17.01
C LYS A 143 2.00 3.49 17.15
N GLY A 144 1.34 4.35 16.35
CA GLY A 144 1.57 5.79 16.32
C GLY A 144 2.69 6.21 15.37
N VAL A 145 2.67 7.48 14.99
CA VAL A 145 3.62 8.04 14.01
C VAL A 145 5.06 8.00 14.49
N ASP A 146 5.32 8.22 15.78
CA ASP A 146 6.69 8.20 16.31
C ASP A 146 7.34 6.83 16.21
N PHE A 147 6.56 5.74 16.37
CA PHE A 147 7.04 4.38 16.15
C PHE A 147 7.39 4.12 14.68
N LEU A 148 6.56 4.60 13.76
CA LEU A 148 6.87 4.51 12.32
C LEU A 148 8.17 5.24 11.99
N VAL A 149 8.35 6.47 12.49
CA VAL A 149 9.56 7.27 12.25
C VAL A 149 10.82 6.54 12.72
N GLN A 150 10.80 5.88 13.87
CA GLN A 150 11.94 5.07 14.32
C GLN A 150 12.30 3.97 13.32
N ASN A 151 11.31 3.30 12.72
CA ASN A 151 11.55 2.26 11.71
C ASN A 151 12.03 2.86 10.38
N LEU A 152 11.49 4.01 9.96
CA LEU A 152 11.93 4.72 8.75
C LEU A 152 13.41 5.14 8.87
N LYS A 153 13.85 5.63 10.03
CA LYS A 153 15.25 5.97 10.30
C LYS A 153 16.21 4.77 10.18
N ASN A 154 15.72 3.60 10.52
CA ASN A 154 16.52 2.37 10.58
C ASN A 154 16.45 1.52 9.30
N LYS A 155 15.70 1.95 8.27
CA LYS A 155 15.64 1.24 6.98
C LYS A 155 17.00 1.24 6.29
N LYS A 156 17.33 0.14 5.63
CA LYS A 156 18.60 -0.06 4.90
C LYS A 156 18.42 -0.10 3.39
N THR A 157 17.18 -0.22 2.92
CA THR A 157 16.87 -0.28 1.50
C THR A 157 16.90 1.08 0.83
N ASN A 158 17.18 1.08 -0.48
CA ASN A 158 17.15 2.27 -1.34
C ASN A 158 15.86 2.40 -2.15
N ILE A 159 14.89 1.48 -2.02
CA ILE A 159 13.59 1.63 -2.70
C ILE A 159 12.85 2.86 -2.17
N LEU A 160 11.89 3.38 -2.95
CA LEU A 160 11.04 4.47 -2.48
C LEU A 160 10.12 4.01 -1.36
N VAL A 161 10.07 4.77 -0.29
CA VAL A 161 9.18 4.50 0.86
C VAL A 161 8.19 5.65 1.02
N GLY A 162 6.92 5.34 0.76
CA GLY A 162 5.80 6.24 1.04
C GLY A 162 5.25 6.05 2.44
N SER A 163 4.89 7.14 3.10
CA SER A 163 4.21 7.10 4.40
C SER A 163 2.75 7.46 4.26
N SER A 164 1.86 6.52 4.53
CA SER A 164 0.41 6.75 4.58
C SER A 164 0.03 7.27 5.97
N ILE A 165 -0.63 8.43 6.01
CA ILE A 165 -1.04 9.09 7.24
C ILE A 165 -2.55 9.31 7.30
N GLY A 166 -3.10 9.34 8.50
CA GLY A 166 -4.52 9.52 8.74
C GLY A 166 -4.80 10.12 10.12
N LYS A 167 -6.06 10.49 10.37
CA LYS A 167 -6.48 10.99 11.67
C LYS A 167 -6.76 9.86 12.67
N ASN A 168 -6.60 10.13 13.95
CA ASN A 168 -7.05 9.25 15.02
C ASN A 168 -8.58 9.06 14.98
N PHE A 169 -9.05 7.94 15.52
CA PHE A 169 -10.47 7.60 15.55
C PHE A 169 -11.30 8.67 16.32
N ASP A 170 -10.78 9.12 17.46
CA ASP A 170 -11.47 10.05 18.36
C ASP A 170 -11.37 11.53 17.90
N THR A 171 -10.55 11.84 16.90
CA THR A 171 -10.41 13.20 16.37
C THR A 171 -11.63 13.56 15.51
N PRO A 172 -12.40 14.60 15.82
CA PRO A 172 -13.50 15.05 14.98
C PRO A 172 -13.00 15.62 13.64
N ASN A 173 -13.86 15.62 12.61
CA ASN A 173 -13.43 16.03 11.26
C ASN A 173 -12.99 17.50 11.19
N GLU A 174 -13.56 18.36 12.03
CA GLU A 174 -13.19 19.77 12.13
C GLU A 174 -11.75 19.99 12.59
N LYS A 175 -11.18 19.00 13.29
CA LYS A 175 -9.78 18.97 13.75
C LYS A 175 -8.91 17.98 13.00
N ALA A 176 -9.44 17.38 11.92
CA ALA A 176 -8.69 16.38 11.17
C ALA A 176 -7.36 16.91 10.64
N SER A 177 -7.32 18.17 10.19
CA SER A 177 -6.10 18.83 9.69
C SER A 177 -4.95 18.76 10.69
N ASP A 178 -5.22 18.92 12.00
CA ASP A 178 -4.20 18.91 13.05
C ASP A 178 -3.48 17.56 13.09
N ASP A 179 -4.23 16.46 13.00
CA ASP A 179 -3.69 15.11 12.99
C ASP A 179 -2.85 14.81 11.73
N TYR A 180 -3.32 15.24 10.55
CA TYR A 180 -2.58 15.08 9.31
C TYR A 180 -1.30 15.91 9.31
N ILE A 181 -1.34 17.16 9.76
CA ILE A 181 -0.18 18.04 9.86
C ILE A 181 0.85 17.47 10.84
N HIS A 182 0.41 17.01 12.02
CA HIS A 182 1.29 16.40 12.99
C HIS A 182 2.01 15.16 12.42
N CYS A 183 1.27 14.27 11.75
CA CYS A 183 1.89 13.11 11.11
C CYS A 183 2.84 13.53 9.98
N LEU A 184 2.44 14.51 9.15
CA LEU A 184 3.23 15.02 8.04
C LEU A 184 4.59 15.54 8.52
N GLU A 185 4.61 16.39 9.56
CA GLU A 185 5.83 16.92 10.16
C GLU A 185 6.79 15.82 10.61
N LYS A 186 6.24 14.74 11.18
CA LYS A 186 7.05 13.63 11.71
C LYS A 186 7.66 12.75 10.62
N VAL A 187 6.89 12.43 9.56
CA VAL A 187 7.34 11.46 8.55
C VAL A 187 8.09 12.10 7.38
N TYR A 188 7.98 13.42 7.18
CA TYR A 188 8.40 14.11 5.96
C TYR A 188 9.88 13.89 5.62
N GLU A 189 10.76 14.08 6.57
CA GLU A 189 12.21 13.91 6.39
C GLU A 189 12.60 12.49 5.94
N TYR A 190 11.87 11.46 6.44
CA TYR A 190 12.25 10.05 6.33
C TYR A 190 11.48 9.30 5.24
N SER A 191 10.56 9.97 4.56
CA SER A 191 9.75 9.42 3.48
C SER A 191 10.20 9.95 2.12
N ASP A 192 9.97 9.19 1.06
CA ASP A 192 10.20 9.61 -0.32
C ASP A 192 8.94 10.26 -0.91
N TYR A 193 7.76 9.85 -0.46
CA TYR A 193 6.49 10.51 -0.70
C TYR A 193 5.54 10.33 0.50
N ILE A 194 4.46 11.11 0.55
CA ILE A 194 3.45 11.01 1.59
C ILE A 194 2.07 10.73 0.97
N ALA A 195 1.32 9.80 1.55
CA ALA A 195 -0.05 9.49 1.16
C ALA A 195 -1.05 9.94 2.22
N ILE A 196 -1.91 10.89 1.87
CA ILE A 196 -2.99 11.39 2.71
C ILE A 196 -4.20 10.48 2.54
N ASN A 197 -4.47 9.63 3.54
CA ASN A 197 -5.56 8.66 3.46
C ASN A 197 -6.87 9.23 3.99
N ILE A 198 -7.73 9.72 3.10
CA ILE A 198 -9.07 10.25 3.40
C ILE A 198 -10.19 9.27 3.00
N SER A 199 -9.86 8.05 2.59
CA SER A 199 -10.79 7.14 1.89
C SER A 199 -11.10 5.84 2.63
N SER A 200 -10.52 5.60 3.81
CA SER A 200 -10.79 4.36 4.57
C SER A 200 -12.26 4.30 5.00
N PRO A 201 -12.98 3.19 4.73
CA PRO A 201 -14.35 3.02 5.19
C PRO A 201 -14.45 2.62 6.67
N ASN A 202 -13.33 2.26 7.28
CA ASN A 202 -13.28 1.61 8.58
C ASN A 202 -13.00 2.58 9.74
N THR A 203 -12.86 3.88 9.44
CA THR A 203 -12.73 4.95 10.42
C THR A 203 -13.97 5.85 10.34
N GLN A 204 -14.62 6.05 11.48
CA GLN A 204 -15.88 6.78 11.55
C GLN A 204 -15.77 8.17 10.90
N ASN A 205 -16.72 8.48 10.02
CA ASN A 205 -16.84 9.75 9.32
C ASN A 205 -15.62 10.17 8.46
N LEU A 206 -14.60 9.35 8.32
CA LEU A 206 -13.38 9.72 7.57
C LEU A 206 -13.71 10.15 6.13
N ARG A 207 -14.56 9.37 5.43
CA ARG A 207 -14.96 9.69 4.05
C ARG A 207 -15.76 10.99 3.92
N LYS A 208 -16.26 11.57 5.01
CA LYS A 208 -16.85 12.92 4.98
C LYS A 208 -15.80 14.00 4.70
N LEU A 209 -14.52 13.72 4.91
CA LEU A 209 -13.43 14.64 4.54
C LEU A 209 -13.35 14.91 3.03
N THR A 210 -14.00 14.09 2.18
CA THR A 210 -14.11 14.37 0.74
C THR A 210 -15.18 15.39 0.39
N LYS A 211 -15.97 15.88 1.38
CA LYS A 211 -16.94 16.95 1.17
C LYS A 211 -16.27 18.31 1.15
N ALA A 212 -16.87 19.25 0.39
CA ALA A 212 -16.33 20.59 0.16
C ALA A 212 -15.95 21.35 1.45
N GLU A 213 -16.77 21.23 2.47
CA GLU A 213 -16.58 21.90 3.77
C GLU A 213 -15.30 21.52 4.51
N TYR A 214 -14.70 20.34 4.21
CA TYR A 214 -13.50 19.85 4.87
C TYR A 214 -12.31 19.73 3.91
N LEU A 215 -12.55 19.31 2.66
CA LEU A 215 -11.50 18.91 1.73
C LEU A 215 -10.59 20.09 1.39
N ASP A 216 -11.15 21.21 0.93
CA ASP A 216 -10.34 22.35 0.49
C ASP A 216 -9.50 22.93 1.65
N ILE A 217 -10.04 22.95 2.87
CA ILE A 217 -9.31 23.38 4.07
C ILE A 217 -8.14 22.42 4.35
N LEU A 218 -8.41 21.12 4.34
CA LEU A 218 -7.39 20.10 4.60
C LEU A 218 -6.26 20.16 3.56
N LEU A 219 -6.60 20.21 2.25
CA LEU A 219 -5.60 20.24 1.18
C LEU A 219 -4.76 21.51 1.22
N ASN A 220 -5.37 22.66 1.50
CA ASN A 220 -4.66 23.93 1.64
C ASN A 220 -3.68 23.89 2.82
N ASN A 221 -4.10 23.41 4.00
CA ASN A 221 -3.24 23.29 5.17
C ASN A 221 -2.07 22.33 4.93
N ILE A 222 -2.33 21.20 4.25
CA ILE A 222 -1.28 20.25 3.85
C ILE A 222 -0.29 20.92 2.90
N LYS A 223 -0.76 21.69 1.90
CA LYS A 223 0.12 22.36 0.93
C LYS A 223 1.00 23.41 1.59
N ILE A 224 0.44 24.23 2.47
CA ILE A 224 1.22 25.20 3.26
C ILE A 224 2.32 24.47 4.03
N LYS A 225 1.96 23.39 4.76
CA LYS A 225 2.93 22.63 5.54
C LYS A 225 3.97 21.91 4.66
N GLN A 226 3.59 21.40 3.48
CA GLN A 226 4.54 20.84 2.51
C GLN A 226 5.60 21.87 2.09
N ASN A 227 5.17 23.08 1.80
CA ASN A 227 6.09 24.16 1.42
C ASN A 227 7.08 24.48 2.54
N ASP A 228 6.63 24.61 3.80
CA ASP A 228 7.49 24.84 4.95
C ASP A 228 8.52 23.72 5.14
N LEU A 229 8.07 22.46 5.05
CA LEU A 229 8.93 21.29 5.23
C LEU A 229 9.87 21.07 4.05
N SER A 230 9.47 21.44 2.84
CA SER A 230 10.31 21.33 1.65
C SER A 230 11.51 22.25 1.69
N TYR A 231 11.39 23.40 2.33
CA TYR A 231 12.50 24.32 2.54
C TYR A 231 13.60 23.70 3.44
N LEU A 232 13.18 22.88 4.41
CA LEU A 232 14.10 22.27 5.40
C LEU A 232 14.67 20.91 4.92
N HIS A 233 13.85 20.10 4.26
CA HIS A 233 14.15 18.68 3.98
C HIS A 233 14.14 18.33 2.48
N GLY A 234 14.01 19.32 1.60
CA GLY A 234 13.81 19.10 0.17
C GLY A 234 12.38 18.71 -0.16
N TYR A 235 12.04 18.81 -1.44
CA TYR A 235 10.68 18.53 -1.90
C TYR A 235 10.33 17.05 -1.82
N LYS A 236 9.16 16.75 -1.26
CA LYS A 236 8.58 15.39 -1.22
C LYS A 236 7.16 15.45 -1.77
N PRO A 237 6.82 14.62 -2.77
CA PRO A 237 5.47 14.61 -3.34
C PRO A 237 4.44 14.12 -2.34
N ILE A 238 3.24 14.73 -2.39
CA ILE A 238 2.09 14.34 -1.57
C ILE A 238 0.96 13.84 -2.47
N PHE A 239 0.51 12.63 -2.20
CA PHE A 239 -0.58 11.97 -2.90
C PHE A 239 -1.84 11.90 -2.03
N ILE A 240 -2.99 12.12 -2.63
CA ILE A 240 -4.29 11.96 -1.97
C ILE A 240 -4.87 10.59 -2.33
N LYS A 241 -5.12 9.75 -1.32
CA LYS A 241 -5.69 8.41 -1.53
C LYS A 241 -7.21 8.46 -1.44
N ILE A 242 -7.85 8.14 -2.57
CA ILE A 242 -9.30 8.25 -2.76
C ILE A 242 -10.00 6.89 -2.77
N SER A 243 -11.32 6.90 -2.56
CA SER A 243 -12.16 5.70 -2.60
C SER A 243 -12.62 5.38 -4.01
N PRO A 244 -12.72 4.10 -4.41
CA PRO A 244 -13.34 3.71 -5.67
C PRO A 244 -14.88 3.80 -5.64
N ASP A 245 -15.47 4.10 -4.48
CA ASP A 245 -16.92 4.20 -4.29
C ASP A 245 -17.47 5.62 -4.55
N GLU A 246 -16.60 6.57 -4.89
CA GLU A 246 -17.03 7.95 -5.13
C GLU A 246 -17.85 8.05 -6.42
N SER A 247 -18.91 8.85 -6.38
CA SER A 247 -19.66 9.18 -7.59
C SER A 247 -18.81 10.00 -8.56
N LEU A 248 -19.13 9.96 -9.87
CA LEU A 248 -18.38 10.73 -10.87
C LEU A 248 -18.38 12.25 -10.57
N SER A 249 -19.47 12.78 -10.04
CA SER A 249 -19.56 14.20 -9.61
C SER A 249 -18.59 14.49 -8.45
N ASN A 250 -18.52 13.59 -7.47
CA ASN A 250 -17.61 13.75 -6.33
C ASN A 250 -16.15 13.52 -6.73
N LEU A 251 -15.86 12.56 -7.63
CA LEU A 251 -14.51 12.39 -8.20
C LEU A 251 -14.04 13.67 -8.91
N ARG A 252 -14.90 14.31 -9.71
CA ARG A 252 -14.58 15.58 -10.36
C ARG A 252 -14.26 16.67 -9.32
N PHE A 253 -15.08 16.78 -8.30
CA PHE A 253 -14.85 17.75 -7.21
C PHE A 253 -13.51 17.49 -6.53
N ILE A 254 -13.24 16.25 -6.08
CA ILE A 254 -12.00 15.87 -5.39
C ILE A 254 -10.78 16.14 -6.27
N CYS A 255 -10.80 15.68 -7.53
CA CYS A 255 -9.68 15.89 -8.46
C CYS A 255 -9.40 17.36 -8.70
N ASN A 256 -10.44 18.18 -8.92
CA ASN A 256 -10.29 19.61 -9.10
C ASN A 256 -9.75 20.32 -7.86
N SER A 257 -10.18 19.94 -6.66
CA SER A 257 -9.64 20.46 -5.40
C SER A 257 -8.16 20.12 -5.24
N ILE A 258 -7.75 18.88 -5.60
CA ILE A 258 -6.35 18.47 -5.57
C ILE A 258 -5.49 19.30 -6.55
N LEU A 259 -5.96 19.45 -7.79
CA LEU A 259 -5.28 20.25 -8.81
C LEU A 259 -5.15 21.72 -8.37
N LYS A 260 -6.24 22.31 -7.86
CA LYS A 260 -6.27 23.69 -7.36
C LYS A 260 -5.30 23.92 -6.19
N SER A 261 -5.12 22.91 -5.34
CA SER A 261 -4.21 22.98 -4.20
C SER A 261 -2.75 22.72 -4.58
N ASN A 262 -2.43 22.48 -5.87
CA ASN A 262 -1.09 22.15 -6.36
C ASN A 262 -0.45 20.97 -5.61
N LEU A 263 -1.22 19.96 -5.24
CA LEU A 263 -0.70 18.70 -4.72
C LEU A 263 -0.30 17.77 -5.88
N ASP A 264 0.49 16.75 -5.59
CA ASP A 264 1.38 16.13 -6.57
C ASP A 264 0.82 14.91 -7.27
N GLY A 265 -0.21 14.27 -6.71
CA GLY A 265 -0.77 13.07 -7.32
C GLY A 265 -1.96 12.47 -6.58
N ILE A 266 -2.48 11.40 -7.15
CA ILE A 266 -3.61 10.65 -6.59
C ILE A 266 -3.22 9.18 -6.46
N ILE A 267 -3.55 8.56 -5.31
CA ILE A 267 -3.61 7.11 -5.19
C ILE A 267 -5.06 6.71 -5.46
N CYS A 268 -5.27 6.16 -6.65
CA CYS A 268 -6.60 5.79 -7.12
C CYS A 268 -6.93 4.36 -6.71
N GLY A 269 -7.72 4.28 -5.64
CA GLY A 269 -8.26 3.07 -5.10
C GLY A 269 -7.94 2.83 -3.62
N ASN A 270 -8.96 2.40 -2.94
CA ASN A 270 -8.98 1.84 -1.59
C ASN A 270 -9.97 0.66 -1.63
N THR A 271 -10.34 0.11 -0.49
CA THR A 271 -11.37 -0.93 -0.41
C THR A 271 -12.78 -0.37 -0.64
N SER A 272 -13.68 -1.19 -1.18
CA SER A 272 -15.08 -0.81 -1.46
C SER A 272 -16.02 -1.26 -0.35
N ILE A 273 -17.05 -0.46 -0.07
CA ILE A 273 -18.19 -0.83 0.78
C ILE A 273 -19.40 -1.30 -0.04
N ASP A 274 -19.33 -1.20 -1.37
CA ASP A 274 -20.36 -1.65 -2.29
C ASP A 274 -20.19 -3.16 -2.55
N HIS A 275 -20.69 -3.95 -1.62
CA HIS A 275 -20.65 -5.42 -1.65
C HIS A 275 -21.69 -6.02 -0.71
N ASN A 276 -21.98 -7.31 -0.93
CA ASN A 276 -22.87 -8.13 -0.10
C ASN A 276 -22.09 -9.29 0.56
N ASP A 277 -20.95 -9.00 1.18
CA ASP A 277 -20.16 -10.03 1.87
C ASP A 277 -20.93 -10.57 3.08
N PRO A 278 -21.02 -11.91 3.28
CA PRO A 278 -21.77 -12.52 4.38
C PRO A 278 -21.22 -12.17 5.76
N ASN A 279 -19.98 -11.72 5.85
CA ASN A 279 -19.38 -11.26 7.10
C ASN A 279 -19.78 -9.83 7.48
N GLY A 280 -20.65 -9.19 6.73
CA GLY A 280 -21.23 -7.87 7.03
C GLY A 280 -20.43 -6.70 6.48
N SER A 281 -20.48 -5.55 7.19
CA SER A 281 -19.85 -4.31 6.75
C SER A 281 -18.32 -4.35 6.81
N GLY A 282 -17.66 -3.51 6.03
CA GLY A 282 -16.20 -3.39 5.97
C GLY A 282 -15.75 -2.96 4.59
N GLY A 283 -14.45 -2.90 4.37
CA GLY A 283 -13.85 -2.64 3.07
C GLY A 283 -13.48 -3.94 2.37
N LEU A 284 -14.07 -4.21 1.20
CA LEU A 284 -13.78 -5.36 0.36
C LEU A 284 -12.64 -5.06 -0.61
N SER A 285 -11.69 -5.98 -0.73
CA SER A 285 -10.56 -5.94 -1.66
C SER A 285 -10.39 -7.27 -2.41
N GLY A 286 -9.45 -7.31 -3.36
CA GLY A 286 -9.17 -8.50 -4.15
C GLY A 286 -9.92 -8.52 -5.49
N LYS A 287 -10.13 -9.72 -6.04
CA LYS A 287 -10.68 -9.91 -7.39
C LYS A 287 -12.00 -9.17 -7.64
N PRO A 288 -12.98 -9.15 -6.70
CA PRO A 288 -14.26 -8.44 -6.93
C PRO A 288 -14.10 -6.93 -7.10
N LEU A 289 -13.03 -6.34 -6.53
CA LEU A 289 -12.78 -4.90 -6.62
C LEU A 289 -12.23 -4.47 -7.99
N LYS A 290 -11.69 -5.39 -8.81
CA LYS A 290 -10.94 -5.09 -10.03
C LYS A 290 -11.66 -4.12 -10.94
N LYS A 291 -12.89 -4.44 -11.37
CA LYS A 291 -13.68 -3.64 -12.31
C LYS A 291 -13.89 -2.22 -11.80
N LYS A 292 -14.41 -2.10 -10.57
CA LYS A 292 -14.69 -0.79 -9.95
C LYS A 292 -13.44 0.07 -9.80
N ALA A 293 -12.33 -0.53 -9.39
CA ALA A 293 -11.05 0.19 -9.25
C ALA A 293 -10.51 0.66 -10.61
N THR A 294 -10.67 -0.13 -11.70
CA THR A 294 -10.28 0.28 -13.05
C THR A 294 -11.17 1.39 -13.59
N GLU A 295 -12.49 1.31 -13.41
CA GLU A 295 -13.44 2.36 -13.82
C GLU A 295 -13.18 3.69 -13.10
N CYS A 296 -12.86 3.63 -11.80
CA CYS A 296 -12.43 4.80 -11.03
C CYS A 296 -11.14 5.40 -11.60
N LEU A 297 -10.13 4.58 -11.88
CA LEU A 297 -8.85 5.01 -12.46
C LEU A 297 -9.05 5.72 -13.80
N ILE A 298 -9.82 5.12 -14.73
CA ILE A 298 -10.13 5.72 -16.04
C ILE A 298 -10.83 7.08 -15.86
N SER A 299 -11.76 7.16 -14.90
CA SER A 299 -12.48 8.41 -14.63
C SER A 299 -11.55 9.48 -14.08
N VAL A 300 -10.67 9.13 -13.15
CA VAL A 300 -9.67 10.05 -12.59
C VAL A 300 -8.71 10.51 -13.67
N ARG A 301 -8.15 9.61 -14.49
CA ARG A 301 -7.22 9.96 -15.57
C ARG A 301 -7.85 10.95 -16.57
N LYS A 302 -9.11 10.74 -16.94
CA LYS A 302 -9.86 11.68 -17.81
C LYS A 302 -10.03 13.07 -17.20
N ILE A 303 -10.10 13.18 -15.87
CA ILE A 303 -10.29 14.48 -15.20
C ILE A 303 -8.96 15.20 -15.03
N VAL A 304 -7.89 14.49 -14.60
CA VAL A 304 -6.61 15.13 -14.25
C VAL A 304 -5.65 15.27 -15.43
N GLY A 305 -5.93 14.57 -16.54
CA GLY A 305 -5.06 14.57 -17.75
C GLY A 305 -3.85 13.66 -17.62
N ASP A 306 -3.10 13.49 -18.72
CA ASP A 306 -2.07 12.44 -18.86
C ASP A 306 -0.80 12.69 -18.06
N LYS A 307 -0.52 13.93 -17.69
CA LYS A 307 0.74 14.32 -17.02
C LYS A 307 0.65 14.27 -15.49
N PHE A 308 -0.56 14.16 -14.94
CA PHE A 308 -0.74 14.17 -13.48
C PHE A 308 -0.48 12.77 -12.90
N PRO A 309 0.42 12.61 -11.91
CA PRO A 309 0.79 11.30 -11.38
C PRO A 309 -0.37 10.55 -10.73
N ILE A 310 -0.57 9.29 -11.13
CA ILE A 310 -1.57 8.39 -10.54
C ILE A 310 -0.93 7.05 -10.15
N ILE A 311 -1.08 6.69 -8.89
CA ILE A 311 -0.78 5.34 -8.40
C ILE A 311 -2.09 4.56 -8.34
N ALA A 312 -2.21 3.47 -9.11
CA ALA A 312 -3.39 2.61 -9.05
C ALA A 312 -3.30 1.59 -7.91
N SER A 313 -4.42 1.34 -7.25
CA SER A 313 -4.53 0.33 -6.20
C SER A 313 -5.88 -0.39 -6.25
N GLY A 314 -5.87 -1.71 -6.12
CA GLY A 314 -7.07 -2.53 -6.01
C GLY A 314 -7.32 -3.46 -7.20
N GLY A 315 -7.59 -4.73 -6.89
CA GLY A 315 -8.01 -5.75 -7.86
C GLY A 315 -6.92 -6.40 -8.69
N VAL A 316 -5.63 -6.13 -8.44
CA VAL A 316 -4.51 -6.75 -9.16
C VAL A 316 -4.19 -8.10 -8.56
N MET A 317 -4.49 -9.17 -9.29
CA MET A 317 -4.29 -10.57 -8.90
C MET A 317 -3.41 -11.32 -9.90
N THR A 318 -3.24 -10.80 -11.13
CA THR A 318 -2.51 -11.38 -12.25
C THR A 318 -1.73 -10.31 -13.00
N VAL A 319 -0.89 -10.74 -13.95
CA VAL A 319 -0.19 -9.83 -14.89
C VAL A 319 -1.20 -9.07 -15.76
N ASP A 320 -2.23 -9.75 -16.25
CA ASP A 320 -3.26 -9.09 -17.07
C ASP A 320 -3.99 -7.98 -16.31
N ASP A 321 -4.23 -8.20 -14.99
CA ASP A 321 -4.83 -7.16 -14.15
C ASP A 321 -3.90 -5.95 -13.98
N TYR A 322 -2.60 -6.19 -13.90
CA TYR A 322 -1.58 -5.14 -13.83
C TYR A 322 -1.51 -4.35 -15.13
N LEU A 323 -1.41 -5.03 -16.28
CA LEU A 323 -1.38 -4.38 -17.59
C LEU A 323 -2.64 -3.55 -17.83
N GLU A 324 -3.81 -4.06 -17.44
CA GLU A 324 -5.06 -3.28 -17.51
C GLU A 324 -4.99 -1.97 -16.70
N LYS A 325 -4.30 -1.94 -15.55
CA LYS A 325 -4.10 -0.69 -14.80
C LYS A 325 -3.17 0.29 -15.52
N ILE A 326 -2.09 -0.22 -16.10
CA ILE A 326 -1.16 0.60 -16.90
C ILE A 326 -1.88 1.18 -18.11
N ASP A 327 -2.62 0.36 -18.86
CA ASP A 327 -3.38 0.79 -20.05
C ASP A 327 -4.50 1.78 -19.69
N ALA A 328 -5.07 1.66 -18.49
CA ALA A 328 -6.04 2.60 -17.95
C ALA A 328 -5.42 3.94 -17.49
N GLY A 329 -4.10 4.08 -17.59
CA GLY A 329 -3.38 5.32 -17.34
C GLY A 329 -2.75 5.43 -15.95
N ALA A 330 -2.45 4.32 -15.28
CA ALA A 330 -1.66 4.35 -14.05
C ALA A 330 -0.18 4.58 -14.37
N ASP A 331 0.48 5.44 -13.60
CA ASP A 331 1.93 5.60 -13.64
C ASP A 331 2.63 4.52 -12.81
N LEU A 332 2.03 4.16 -11.66
CA LEU A 332 2.49 3.10 -10.77
C LEU A 332 1.31 2.24 -10.28
N VAL A 333 1.60 1.02 -9.86
CA VAL A 333 0.59 0.07 -9.38
C VAL A 333 0.97 -0.50 -8.01
N GLN A 334 0.07 -0.40 -7.05
CA GLN A 334 0.19 -0.99 -5.72
C GLN A 334 -0.59 -2.30 -5.63
N ILE A 335 0.05 -3.36 -5.16
CA ILE A 335 -0.59 -4.64 -4.85
C ILE A 335 -0.78 -4.82 -3.33
N TYR A 336 -1.82 -5.53 -2.95
CA TYR A 336 -2.11 -5.93 -1.56
C TYR A 336 -2.70 -7.35 -1.51
N THR A 337 -3.98 -7.51 -1.86
CA THR A 337 -4.69 -8.79 -1.77
C THR A 337 -4.09 -9.85 -2.69
N GLY A 338 -3.67 -9.47 -3.90
CA GLY A 338 -2.97 -10.36 -4.80
C GLY A 338 -1.70 -10.94 -4.17
N PHE A 339 -0.91 -10.11 -3.50
CA PHE A 339 0.28 -10.58 -2.79
C PHE A 339 -0.06 -11.52 -1.61
N ILE A 340 -1.16 -11.30 -0.90
CA ILE A 340 -1.60 -12.20 0.18
C ILE A 340 -1.99 -13.58 -0.36
N TYR A 341 -2.61 -13.65 -1.53
CA TYR A 341 -3.07 -14.91 -2.14
C TYR A 341 -1.97 -15.64 -2.91
N GLU A 342 -1.20 -14.93 -3.72
CA GLU A 342 -0.22 -15.50 -4.65
C GLU A 342 1.22 -15.46 -4.10
N GLY A 343 1.46 -14.69 -3.05
CA GLY A 343 2.78 -14.52 -2.42
C GLY A 343 3.79 -13.83 -3.34
N PRO A 344 5.10 -14.05 -3.10
CA PRO A 344 6.19 -13.46 -3.89
C PRO A 344 6.15 -13.83 -5.38
N LYS A 345 5.45 -14.91 -5.74
CA LYS A 345 5.27 -15.31 -7.14
C LYS A 345 4.61 -14.20 -7.95
N LEU A 346 3.57 -13.57 -7.43
CA LEU A 346 2.92 -12.47 -8.14
C LEU A 346 3.92 -11.35 -8.47
N ILE A 347 4.74 -10.95 -7.50
CA ILE A 347 5.75 -9.91 -7.72
C ILE A 347 6.70 -10.31 -8.85
N ALA A 348 7.24 -11.53 -8.81
CA ALA A 348 8.16 -12.02 -9.85
C ALA A 348 7.50 -12.04 -11.24
N ASP A 349 6.24 -12.49 -11.32
CA ASP A 349 5.47 -12.51 -12.57
C ASP A 349 5.26 -11.08 -13.11
N LEU A 350 4.90 -10.12 -12.27
CA LEU A 350 4.71 -8.71 -12.65
C LEU A 350 6.01 -8.07 -13.14
N LEU A 351 7.10 -8.22 -12.40
CA LEU A 351 8.41 -7.67 -12.74
C LEU A 351 8.95 -8.21 -14.08
N SER A 352 8.69 -9.48 -14.39
CA SER A 352 9.13 -10.08 -15.66
C SER A 352 8.47 -9.44 -16.89
N HIS A 353 7.36 -8.72 -16.73
CA HIS A 353 6.64 -8.02 -17.80
C HIS A 353 6.92 -6.52 -17.80
N ASP A 354 7.29 -5.95 -16.66
CA ASP A 354 7.56 -4.52 -16.49
C ASP A 354 8.94 -4.12 -17.07
N LEU A 355 9.88 -5.07 -17.13
CA LEU A 355 11.24 -4.88 -17.67
C LEU A 355 11.35 -5.13 -19.19
N ARG A 356 10.23 -5.36 -19.86
CA ARG A 356 10.18 -5.50 -21.33
C ARG A 356 9.62 -4.26 -21.99
#